data_b20e8e4892b6195e5af3cf332decbb7f
#
_entry.id   b20e8e4892b6195e5af3cf332decbb7f
#
_cell.length_a   1.000
_cell.length_b   1.000
_cell.length_c   1.000
_cell.angle_alpha   90.00
_cell.angle_beta   90.00
_cell.angle_gamma   90.00
#
_symmetry.space_group_name_H-M   'P 1'
#
loop_
_entity.id
_entity.type
_entity.pdbx_description
1 polymer ?
#
loop_
_entity_poly.entity_id
_entity_poly.type
_entity_poly.pdbx_seq_one_letter_code
_entity_poly.pdbx_strand_id
1 'polypeptide(L)'
;IDAGASSVEITVKGGGNASIQVIDDGDGLSAEDLVLAFVRHSTSKINSAKDLEQIGTLGFRGEALPSIASVAKVKAVSAANGSGSGHELTITDGTIGDPQPSSRSKGTAITVSELFFSVPARRKFLKSPKTEMRHIIQSVKRFALCYPEIAFRLVSDEKELMSLQSASLRERIGQVNDPTYKQNVLPVHYAKEPFIIEGFIGNLNLVRKRRGEQYLFLNNRWIRDRLLNSAVFSAYRSLVSRGEFPFFVLNLQVPKEFVDVNVHPMKTEVRFRDEWKVYHVVKSAVTEALKETLAAVPDFLPPEFGELNADTSDVSQSGITFDRRLETTGKPRRESSVERAVEYVRTMSDREERPLINLENIWQVHDKYIVSQITSGLVIIDQHVAHERVLFEDALNAFEKAPLGAQTLLFPETLEFSADEFSVLLDILPNLNKLGFRMQEFGKNTVMVEAIPSEMVWGNEKTIIRDIMDSYLENKKKYSSWQEGLAASYSCHAAVKAGDHLTIQEMQALVNRLFATNHPYYCPHGRPIIVQLSIEELDKRFERI
;
A
#
# COMPACT_ATOMS: atom_id res chain seq x y z
N ILE A 1 -6.12 26.36 4.30
CA ILE A 1 -7.45 25.88 3.92
C ILE A 1 -8.52 26.66 4.69
N ASP A 2 -8.54 26.62 6.03
CA ASP A 2 -9.54 27.34 6.84
C ASP A 2 -9.54 28.88 6.63
N ALA A 3 -8.46 29.44 6.07
CA ALA A 3 -8.33 30.85 5.71
C ALA A 3 -8.80 31.16 4.26
N GLY A 4 -9.52 30.26 3.62
CA GLY A 4 -10.03 30.44 2.26
C GLY A 4 -8.94 30.50 1.19
N ALA A 5 -7.81 29.85 1.40
CA ALA A 5 -6.75 29.79 0.41
C ALA A 5 -7.18 29.04 -0.86
N SER A 6 -6.81 29.54 -2.01
CA SER A 6 -6.98 28.89 -3.32
C SER A 6 -5.72 28.12 -3.74
N SER A 7 -4.57 28.41 -3.12
CA SER A 7 -3.28 27.80 -3.43
C SER A 7 -2.47 27.60 -2.16
N VAL A 8 -1.82 26.43 -2.05
CA VAL A 8 -0.90 26.08 -0.96
C VAL A 8 0.39 25.53 -1.56
N GLU A 9 1.51 26.20 -1.25
CA GLU A 9 2.84 25.75 -1.61
C GLU A 9 3.59 25.22 -0.40
N ILE A 10 4.19 24.04 -0.54
CA ILE A 10 4.98 23.38 0.51
C ILE A 10 6.41 23.21 0.00
N THR A 11 7.39 23.81 0.70
CA THR A 11 8.82 23.66 0.39
C THR A 11 9.48 22.91 1.54
N VAL A 12 10.21 21.85 1.21
CA VAL A 12 10.85 20.94 2.17
C VAL A 12 12.35 20.87 1.88
N LYS A 13 13.18 20.96 2.91
CA LYS A 13 14.64 20.77 2.79
C LYS A 13 15.09 19.64 3.71
N GLY A 14 15.97 18.77 3.18
CA GLY A 14 16.52 17.65 3.93
C GLY A 14 15.44 16.69 4.46
N GLY A 15 14.37 16.43 3.67
CA GLY A 15 13.24 15.60 4.08
C GLY A 15 12.45 16.15 5.27
N GLY A 16 12.49 17.47 5.49
CA GLY A 16 11.84 18.16 6.62
C GLY A 16 12.72 18.33 7.85
N ASN A 17 13.89 17.71 7.91
CA ASN A 17 14.79 17.83 9.05
C ASN A 17 15.47 19.21 9.11
N ALA A 18 15.79 19.79 7.95
CA ALA A 18 16.37 21.12 7.87
C ALA A 18 15.28 22.20 7.94
N SER A 19 14.28 22.13 7.07
CA SER A 19 13.13 23.03 7.14
C SER A 19 11.91 22.50 6.40
N ILE A 20 10.72 22.94 6.86
CA ILE A 20 9.44 22.82 6.17
C ILE A 20 8.83 24.22 6.13
N GLN A 21 8.46 24.68 4.95
CA GLN A 21 7.76 25.93 4.74
C GLN A 21 6.42 25.66 4.08
N VAL A 22 5.36 26.28 4.60
CA VAL A 22 4.01 26.26 4.03
C VAL A 22 3.62 27.70 3.72
N ILE A 23 3.21 27.94 2.49
CA ILE A 23 2.77 29.23 1.98
C ILE A 23 1.35 29.10 1.47
N ASP A 24 0.48 30.01 1.87
CA ASP A 24 -0.89 30.12 1.37
C ASP A 24 -1.21 31.54 0.88
N ASP A 25 -2.26 31.65 0.07
CA ASP A 25 -2.80 32.92 -0.46
C ASP A 25 -4.14 33.29 0.23
N GLY A 26 -4.41 32.75 1.42
CA GLY A 26 -5.64 33.00 2.18
C GLY A 26 -5.76 34.42 2.76
N ASP A 27 -6.67 34.60 3.69
CA ASP A 27 -6.97 35.90 4.29
C ASP A 27 -5.80 36.55 5.05
N GLY A 28 -4.82 35.76 5.47
CA GLY A 28 -3.68 36.21 6.25
C GLY A 28 -4.06 36.63 7.68
N LEU A 29 -3.10 37.25 8.37
CA LEU A 29 -3.21 37.65 9.76
C LEU A 29 -2.73 39.10 9.94
N SER A 30 -3.36 39.86 10.83
CA SER A 30 -2.84 41.15 11.33
C SER A 30 -1.58 40.92 12.17
N ALA A 31 -0.84 41.98 12.51
CA ALA A 31 0.31 41.87 13.40
C ALA A 31 -0.07 41.30 14.78
N GLU A 32 -1.21 41.70 15.31
CA GLU A 32 -1.73 41.25 16.60
C GLU A 32 -2.15 39.78 16.54
N ASP A 33 -2.91 39.39 15.51
CA ASP A 33 -3.36 38.01 15.30
C ASP A 33 -2.18 37.06 15.05
N LEU A 34 -1.13 37.53 14.37
CA LEU A 34 0.09 36.78 14.12
C LEU A 34 0.79 36.40 15.42
N VAL A 35 0.87 37.33 16.39
CA VAL A 35 1.39 37.05 17.75
C VAL A 35 0.48 36.07 18.48
N LEU A 36 -0.84 36.34 18.46
CA LEU A 36 -1.85 35.52 19.14
C LEU A 36 -1.86 34.07 18.62
N ALA A 37 -1.56 33.84 17.33
CA ALA A 37 -1.51 32.50 16.74
C ALA A 37 -0.47 31.57 17.40
N PHE A 38 0.54 32.14 18.08
CA PHE A 38 1.58 31.39 18.81
C PHE A 38 1.39 31.39 20.33
N VAL A 39 0.33 32.01 20.84
CA VAL A 39 -0.06 31.95 22.26
C VAL A 39 -0.93 30.72 22.48
N ARG A 40 -0.65 29.96 23.55
CA ARG A 40 -1.44 28.75 23.89
C ARG A 40 -2.88 29.11 24.19
N HIS A 41 -3.80 28.27 23.71
CA HIS A 41 -5.25 28.40 23.89
C HIS A 41 -5.87 29.62 23.19
N SER A 42 -5.11 30.39 22.44
CA SER A 42 -5.63 31.45 21.60
C SER A 42 -6.16 30.90 20.28
N THR A 43 -7.43 31.13 19.99
CA THR A 43 -8.07 30.71 18.74
C THR A 43 -9.18 31.68 18.37
N SER A 44 -9.21 32.07 17.08
CA SER A 44 -10.30 32.86 16.51
C SER A 44 -11.51 32.01 16.09
N LYS A 45 -11.41 30.66 16.20
CA LYS A 45 -12.37 29.71 15.62
C LYS A 45 -13.40 29.18 16.62
N ILE A 46 -13.25 29.46 17.93
CA ILE A 46 -14.15 29.00 18.98
C ILE A 46 -14.33 30.15 19.98
N ASN A 47 -15.58 30.56 20.17
CA ASN A 47 -15.96 31.61 21.09
C ASN A 47 -16.77 31.08 22.30
N SER A 48 -17.31 29.86 22.20
CA SER A 48 -18.13 29.26 23.26
C SER A 48 -17.91 27.76 23.39
N ALA A 49 -18.26 27.18 24.55
CA ALA A 49 -18.22 25.73 24.78
C ALA A 49 -19.12 24.94 23.80
N LYS A 50 -20.19 25.55 23.29
CA LYS A 50 -21.07 24.95 22.27
C LYS A 50 -20.41 24.82 20.91
N ASP A 51 -19.45 25.70 20.57
CA ASP A 51 -18.71 25.65 19.32
C ASP A 51 -17.78 24.41 19.28
N LEU A 52 -17.37 23.88 20.45
CA LEU A 52 -16.62 22.63 20.58
C LEU A 52 -17.40 21.40 20.08
N GLU A 53 -18.73 21.43 20.20
CA GLU A 53 -19.62 20.39 19.68
C GLU A 53 -19.90 20.57 18.18
N GLN A 54 -19.65 21.77 17.64
CA GLN A 54 -19.99 22.15 16.26
C GLN A 54 -18.78 22.47 15.38
N ILE A 55 -17.61 21.84 15.64
CA ILE A 55 -16.37 22.14 14.93
C ILE A 55 -16.50 21.82 13.43
N GLY A 56 -16.48 22.86 12.59
CA GLY A 56 -16.45 22.78 11.13
C GLY A 56 -15.04 23.02 10.54
N THR A 57 -14.09 23.55 11.35
CA THR A 57 -12.74 23.90 10.94
C THR A 57 -11.73 22.80 11.24
N LEU A 58 -10.63 22.70 10.45
CA LEU A 58 -9.56 21.73 10.68
C LEU A 58 -8.80 22.00 11.98
N GLY A 59 -8.51 23.28 12.30
CA GLY A 59 -7.90 23.72 13.54
C GLY A 59 -8.89 24.39 14.48
N PHE A 60 -8.81 24.14 15.81
CA PHE A 60 -9.71 24.76 16.80
C PHE A 60 -9.14 24.91 18.23
N ARG A 61 -8.04 24.21 18.61
CA ARG A 61 -7.52 24.23 20.00
C ARG A 61 -6.53 25.34 20.30
N GLY A 62 -6.02 26.06 19.29
CA GLY A 62 -4.97 27.07 19.50
C GLY A 62 -3.68 26.48 20.08
N GLU A 63 -3.37 25.21 19.84
CA GLU A 63 -2.21 24.52 20.45
C GLU A 63 -1.16 24.05 19.43
N ALA A 64 -1.50 23.95 18.14
CA ALA A 64 -0.61 23.37 17.15
C ALA A 64 0.64 24.22 16.90
N LEU A 65 0.46 25.50 16.57
CA LEU A 65 1.58 26.42 16.33
C LEU A 65 2.44 26.66 17.57
N PRO A 66 1.86 26.90 18.77
CA PRO A 66 2.64 26.99 20.02
C PRO A 66 3.45 25.73 20.32
N SER A 67 2.89 24.54 20.07
CA SER A 67 3.59 23.27 20.27
C SER A 67 4.76 23.07 19.30
N ILE A 68 4.62 23.48 18.05
CA ILE A 68 5.71 23.47 17.07
C ILE A 68 6.80 24.46 17.47
N ALA A 69 6.41 25.68 17.81
CA ALA A 69 7.31 26.76 18.17
C ALA A 69 8.13 26.48 19.45
N SER A 70 7.61 25.66 20.37
CA SER A 70 8.33 25.26 21.59
C SER A 70 9.49 24.27 21.33
N VAL A 71 9.60 23.68 20.15
CA VAL A 71 10.62 22.64 19.84
C VAL A 71 11.36 22.90 18.52
N ALA A 72 11.11 24.04 17.88
CA ALA A 72 11.67 24.40 16.59
C ALA A 72 11.92 25.91 16.50
N LYS A 73 12.71 26.34 15.52
CA LYS A 73 12.76 27.74 15.12
C LYS A 73 11.67 27.99 14.10
N VAL A 74 10.80 28.96 14.36
CA VAL A 74 9.69 29.31 13.48
C VAL A 74 9.81 30.74 13.00
N LYS A 75 9.64 30.92 11.68
CA LYS A 75 9.49 32.21 11.05
C LYS A 75 8.12 32.26 10.40
N ALA A 76 7.27 33.18 10.83
CA ALA A 76 5.95 33.39 10.27
C ALA A 76 5.87 34.76 9.61
N VAL A 77 5.39 34.81 8.38
CA VAL A 77 5.21 36.05 7.62
C VAL A 77 3.76 36.09 7.15
N SER A 78 3.00 37.10 7.49
CA SER A 78 1.60 37.20 7.13
C SER A 78 1.20 38.62 6.78
N ALA A 79 0.22 38.74 5.88
CA ALA A 79 -0.41 40.00 5.54
C ALA A 79 -1.91 39.78 5.47
N ALA A 80 -2.67 40.51 6.29
CA ALA A 80 -4.12 40.48 6.25
C ALA A 80 -4.62 41.03 4.90
N ASN A 81 -5.69 40.45 4.38
CA ASN A 81 -6.28 40.87 3.12
C ASN A 81 -6.65 42.38 3.17
N GLY A 82 -6.16 43.15 2.21
CA GLY A 82 -6.40 44.59 2.12
C GLY A 82 -5.56 45.49 3.03
N SER A 83 -4.61 44.96 3.84
CA SER A 83 -3.78 45.76 4.74
C SER A 83 -2.65 46.52 4.05
N GLY A 84 -2.28 46.12 2.84
CA GLY A 84 -1.18 46.74 2.05
C GLY A 84 0.22 46.52 2.61
N SER A 85 0.39 45.99 3.81
CA SER A 85 1.68 45.69 4.46
C SER A 85 1.59 44.38 5.25
N GLY A 86 2.66 43.56 5.12
CA GLY A 86 2.81 42.34 5.88
C GLY A 86 3.63 42.52 7.15
N HIS A 87 3.58 41.50 8.01
CA HIS A 87 4.38 41.44 9.23
C HIS A 87 5.12 40.10 9.29
N GLU A 88 6.34 40.13 9.80
CA GLU A 88 7.19 38.98 10.05
C GLU A 88 7.36 38.79 11.56
N LEU A 89 7.24 37.56 12.01
CA LEU A 89 7.42 37.16 13.40
C LEU A 89 8.39 35.99 13.48
N THR A 90 9.38 36.08 14.36
CA THR A 90 10.33 34.99 14.62
C THR A 90 10.12 34.45 16.02
N ILE A 91 10.05 33.13 16.14
CA ILE A 91 9.89 32.43 17.40
C ILE A 91 11.02 31.42 17.56
N THR A 92 11.70 31.45 18.69
CA THR A 92 12.81 30.52 18.99
C THR A 92 12.62 29.96 20.38
N ASP A 93 12.55 28.63 20.50
CA ASP A 93 12.35 27.90 21.77
C ASP A 93 11.15 28.41 22.57
N GLY A 94 10.05 28.66 21.88
CA GLY A 94 8.81 29.17 22.48
C GLY A 94 8.82 30.67 22.81
N THR A 95 9.93 31.37 22.67
CA THR A 95 10.02 32.81 22.87
C THR A 95 9.57 33.54 21.62
N ILE A 96 8.50 34.32 21.74
CA ILE A 96 7.91 35.11 20.67
C ILE A 96 8.63 36.45 20.60
N GLY A 97 9.18 36.79 19.41
CA GLY A 97 9.79 38.11 19.15
C GLY A 97 8.75 39.18 18.84
N ASP A 98 9.22 40.39 18.55
CA ASP A 98 8.35 41.49 18.12
C ASP A 98 8.05 41.42 16.64
N PRO A 99 6.81 41.69 16.21
CA PRO A 99 6.45 41.76 14.79
C PRO A 99 7.25 42.84 14.04
N GLN A 100 7.88 42.47 12.93
CA GLN A 100 8.63 43.39 12.06
C GLN A 100 7.86 43.60 10.74
N PRO A 101 7.95 44.77 10.11
CA PRO A 101 7.36 44.98 8.80
C PRO A 101 7.92 44.01 7.73
N SER A 102 7.07 43.55 6.82
CA SER A 102 7.41 42.65 5.73
C SER A 102 6.81 43.12 4.41
N SER A 103 7.44 42.78 3.28
CA SER A 103 6.98 43.08 1.93
C SER A 103 5.84 42.17 1.44
N ARG A 104 5.40 41.19 2.25
CA ARG A 104 4.29 40.31 1.84
C ARG A 104 3.00 41.11 1.71
N SER A 105 2.24 40.84 0.66
CA SER A 105 1.00 41.56 0.31
C SER A 105 -0.28 40.81 0.66
N LYS A 106 -0.24 39.44 0.72
CA LYS A 106 -1.41 38.60 0.98
C LYS A 106 -1.03 37.23 1.53
N GLY A 107 -1.90 36.65 2.36
CA GLY A 107 -1.79 35.27 2.86
C GLY A 107 -0.70 35.08 3.89
N THR A 108 -0.35 33.83 4.18
CA THR A 108 0.60 33.48 5.24
C THR A 108 1.72 32.57 4.74
N ALA A 109 2.92 32.74 5.26
CA ALA A 109 4.05 31.82 5.07
C ALA A 109 4.61 31.43 6.44
N ILE A 110 4.60 30.16 6.77
CA ILE A 110 5.16 29.63 8.01
C ILE A 110 6.32 28.72 7.66
N THR A 111 7.51 29.04 8.16
CA THR A 111 8.74 28.26 8.00
C THR A 111 9.12 27.69 9.36
N VAL A 112 9.18 26.38 9.45
CA VAL A 112 9.67 25.64 10.62
C VAL A 112 11.06 25.09 10.26
N SER A 113 12.05 25.39 11.07
CA SER A 113 13.43 24.95 10.86
C SER A 113 14.01 24.34 12.13
N GLU A 114 15.03 23.49 11.95
CA GLU A 114 15.75 22.85 13.05
C GLU A 114 14.84 22.14 14.05
N LEU A 115 13.88 21.35 13.57
CA LEU A 115 12.92 20.62 14.40
C LEU A 115 13.63 19.78 15.48
N PHE A 116 13.18 19.91 16.74
CA PHE A 116 13.74 19.26 17.93
C PHE A 116 15.19 19.69 18.27
N PHE A 117 15.62 20.91 17.88
CA PHE A 117 16.97 21.39 18.23
C PHE A 117 17.16 21.48 19.76
N SER A 118 16.11 21.89 20.52
CA SER A 118 16.12 21.99 21.98
C SER A 118 15.82 20.63 22.68
N VAL A 119 15.42 19.59 21.94
CA VAL A 119 15.03 18.28 22.51
C VAL A 119 15.79 17.13 21.80
N PRO A 120 17.09 16.92 22.07
CA PRO A 120 17.93 15.95 21.37
C PRO A 120 17.41 14.50 21.44
N ALA A 121 16.74 14.14 22.55
CA ALA A 121 16.11 12.82 22.71
C ALA A 121 15.04 12.57 21.63
N ARG A 122 14.19 13.57 21.34
CA ARG A 122 13.17 13.47 20.28
C ARG A 122 13.78 13.49 18.88
N ARG A 123 14.86 14.25 18.68
CA ARG A 123 15.55 14.32 17.39
C ARG A 123 16.07 12.95 16.92
N LYS A 124 16.47 12.07 17.86
CA LYS A 124 16.91 10.69 17.56
C LYS A 124 15.79 9.79 17.01
N PHE A 125 14.53 10.13 17.21
CA PHE A 125 13.39 9.39 16.66
C PHE A 125 13.02 9.78 15.22
N LEU A 126 13.58 10.84 14.68
CA LEU A 126 13.41 11.20 13.27
C LEU A 126 14.03 10.09 12.40
N LYS A 127 13.28 9.67 11.42
CA LYS A 127 13.71 8.64 10.47
C LYS A 127 14.65 9.25 9.41
N SER A 128 15.06 8.44 8.44
CA SER A 128 15.85 8.96 7.33
C SER A 128 15.08 10.04 6.55
N PRO A 129 15.77 11.05 5.97
CA PRO A 129 15.12 12.12 5.19
C PRO A 129 14.15 11.60 4.12
N LYS A 130 14.52 10.51 3.44
CA LYS A 130 13.65 9.85 2.44
C LYS A 130 12.38 9.28 3.06
N THR A 131 12.44 8.72 4.26
CA THR A 131 11.27 8.18 4.96
C THR A 131 10.34 9.29 5.43
N GLU A 132 10.89 10.37 6.01
CA GLU A 132 10.12 11.53 6.43
C GLU A 132 9.47 12.22 5.20
N MET A 133 10.19 12.34 4.08
CA MET A 133 9.64 12.90 2.86
C MET A 133 8.42 12.11 2.34
N ARG A 134 8.44 10.78 2.41
CA ARG A 134 7.26 9.95 2.07
C ARG A 134 6.06 10.24 2.97
N HIS A 135 6.27 10.50 4.26
CA HIS A 135 5.18 10.90 5.17
C HIS A 135 4.62 12.27 4.79
N ILE A 136 5.48 13.21 4.39
CA ILE A 136 5.05 14.53 3.90
C ILE A 136 4.23 14.39 2.62
N ILE A 137 4.72 13.65 1.62
CA ILE A 137 4.00 13.37 0.36
C ILE A 137 2.62 12.79 0.66
N GLN A 138 2.53 11.79 1.53
CA GLN A 138 1.25 11.16 1.91
C GLN A 138 0.30 12.15 2.60
N SER A 139 0.83 13.08 3.39
CA SER A 139 0.02 14.12 4.02
C SER A 139 -0.53 15.11 2.97
N VAL A 140 0.32 15.57 2.05
CA VAL A 140 -0.11 16.44 0.95
C VAL A 140 -1.16 15.76 0.07
N LYS A 141 -0.97 14.48 -0.29
CA LYS A 141 -1.95 13.69 -1.04
C LYS A 141 -3.33 13.67 -0.38
N ARG A 142 -3.39 13.47 0.94
CA ARG A 142 -4.64 13.45 1.70
C ARG A 142 -5.38 14.78 1.63
N PHE A 143 -4.66 15.89 1.85
CA PHE A 143 -5.26 17.22 1.72
C PHE A 143 -5.70 17.51 0.30
N ALA A 144 -4.87 17.19 -0.70
CA ALA A 144 -5.17 17.41 -2.10
C ALA A 144 -6.40 16.61 -2.59
N LEU A 145 -6.60 15.38 -2.09
CA LEU A 145 -7.77 14.55 -2.41
C LEU A 145 -9.03 15.02 -1.66
N CYS A 146 -8.86 15.59 -0.47
CA CYS A 146 -9.97 16.11 0.31
C CYS A 146 -10.47 17.47 -0.21
N TYR A 147 -9.58 18.28 -0.76
CA TYR A 147 -9.83 19.64 -1.25
C TYR A 147 -9.33 19.79 -2.69
N PRO A 148 -10.00 19.14 -3.65
CA PRO A 148 -9.55 19.13 -5.05
C PRO A 148 -9.62 20.50 -5.72
N GLU A 149 -10.43 21.44 -5.19
CA GLU A 149 -10.56 22.82 -5.63
C GLU A 149 -9.34 23.69 -5.32
N ILE A 150 -8.50 23.29 -4.35
CA ILE A 150 -7.30 24.03 -3.97
C ILE A 150 -6.09 23.53 -4.78
N ALA A 151 -5.30 24.44 -5.30
CA ALA A 151 -4.03 24.11 -5.94
C ALA A 151 -2.96 23.76 -4.88
N PHE A 152 -2.22 22.66 -5.10
CA PHE A 152 -1.11 22.26 -4.20
C PHE A 152 0.20 22.13 -4.98
N ARG A 153 1.28 22.68 -4.44
CA ARG A 153 2.62 22.54 -4.98
C ARG A 153 3.57 22.03 -3.88
N LEU A 154 4.31 20.98 -4.17
CA LEU A 154 5.30 20.40 -3.25
C LEU A 154 6.67 20.42 -3.90
N VAL A 155 7.63 21.10 -3.26
CA VAL A 155 9.02 21.20 -3.68
C VAL A 155 9.92 20.59 -2.59
N SER A 156 10.85 19.74 -2.96
CA SER A 156 11.86 19.17 -2.05
C SER A 156 13.26 19.41 -2.63
N ASP A 157 14.13 20.02 -1.83
CA ASP A 157 15.53 20.29 -2.21
C ASP A 157 15.63 20.86 -3.64
N GLU A 158 14.84 21.90 -3.93
CA GLU A 158 14.72 22.61 -5.23
C GLU A 158 14.06 21.80 -6.38
N LYS A 159 13.76 20.50 -6.16
CA LYS A 159 13.05 19.67 -7.13
C LYS A 159 11.54 19.71 -6.87
N GLU A 160 10.74 20.06 -7.88
CA GLU A 160 9.29 20.00 -7.79
C GLU A 160 8.80 18.54 -7.87
N LEU A 161 8.21 18.05 -6.78
CA LEU A 161 7.69 16.68 -6.69
C LEU A 161 6.23 16.60 -7.12
N MET A 162 5.43 17.61 -6.77
CA MET A 162 3.99 17.65 -7.10
C MET A 162 3.59 19.07 -7.51
N SER A 163 2.72 19.15 -8.54
CA SER A 163 2.05 20.38 -8.97
C SER A 163 0.63 20.02 -9.37
N LEU A 164 -0.30 20.28 -8.45
CA LEU A 164 -1.69 19.87 -8.53
C LEU A 164 -2.54 21.12 -8.72
N GLN A 165 -3.12 21.28 -9.90
CA GLN A 165 -4.01 22.42 -10.20
C GLN A 165 -5.39 22.17 -9.61
N SER A 166 -6.14 23.24 -9.32
CA SER A 166 -7.58 23.14 -9.00
C SER A 166 -8.30 22.28 -10.04
N ALA A 167 -9.07 21.31 -9.61
CA ALA A 167 -9.69 20.33 -10.49
C ALA A 167 -10.90 19.65 -9.83
N SER A 168 -11.65 18.85 -10.60
CA SER A 168 -12.62 17.92 -10.03
C SER A 168 -11.92 16.79 -9.26
N LEU A 169 -12.61 16.11 -8.35
CA LEU A 169 -12.02 15.00 -7.59
C LEU A 169 -11.50 13.88 -8.51
N ARG A 170 -12.22 13.58 -9.61
CA ARG A 170 -11.77 12.58 -10.61
C ARG A 170 -10.44 12.97 -11.25
N GLU A 171 -10.30 14.23 -11.66
CA GLU A 171 -9.06 14.73 -12.24
C GLU A 171 -7.94 14.81 -11.21
N ARG A 172 -8.26 15.23 -9.98
CA ARG A 172 -7.32 15.27 -8.85
C ARG A 172 -6.76 13.88 -8.53
N ILE A 173 -7.57 12.82 -8.59
CA ILE A 173 -7.11 11.44 -8.42
C ILE A 173 -6.06 11.11 -9.47
N GLY A 174 -6.25 11.51 -10.73
CA GLY A 174 -5.24 11.34 -11.79
C GLY A 174 -3.97 12.17 -11.57
N GLN A 175 -4.11 13.43 -11.11
CA GLN A 175 -2.96 14.30 -10.82
C GLN A 175 -2.10 13.76 -9.66
N VAL A 176 -2.73 13.17 -8.64
CA VAL A 176 -2.05 12.68 -7.42
C VAL A 176 -1.36 11.34 -7.66
N ASN A 177 -1.93 10.48 -8.49
CA ASN A 177 -1.40 9.15 -8.79
C ASN A 177 -0.78 9.14 -10.20
N ASP A 178 -1.54 8.77 -11.20
CA ASP A 178 -1.18 8.86 -12.61
C ASP A 178 -2.46 8.93 -13.47
N PRO A 179 -2.38 9.37 -14.73
CA PRO A 179 -3.55 9.60 -15.59
C PRO A 179 -4.46 8.37 -15.75
N THR A 180 -3.95 7.16 -15.62
CA THR A 180 -4.76 5.93 -15.78
C THR A 180 -5.80 5.77 -14.67
N TYR A 181 -5.54 6.35 -13.48
CA TYR A 181 -6.49 6.26 -12.36
C TYR A 181 -7.83 6.92 -12.69
N LYS A 182 -7.83 8.10 -13.34
CA LYS A 182 -9.08 8.80 -13.65
C LYS A 182 -10.01 8.01 -14.59
N GLN A 183 -9.45 7.10 -15.40
CA GLN A 183 -10.21 6.24 -16.31
C GLN A 183 -10.75 4.98 -15.62
N ASN A 184 -10.09 4.56 -14.53
CA ASN A 184 -10.35 3.32 -13.83
C ASN A 184 -11.07 3.53 -12.48
N VAL A 185 -11.60 4.73 -12.20
CA VAL A 185 -12.41 5.00 -11.01
C VAL A 185 -13.89 5.09 -11.34
N LEU A 186 -14.72 4.49 -10.50
CA LEU A 186 -16.17 4.48 -10.54
C LEU A 186 -16.70 5.49 -9.52
N PRO A 187 -17.68 6.33 -9.88
CA PRO A 187 -18.27 7.29 -8.96
C PRO A 187 -19.12 6.58 -7.90
N VAL A 188 -19.06 7.09 -6.68
CA VAL A 188 -19.94 6.71 -5.58
C VAL A 188 -20.74 7.93 -5.18
N HIS A 189 -22.06 7.83 -5.23
CA HIS A 189 -22.99 8.79 -4.65
C HIS A 189 -24.13 8.00 -4.03
N TYR A 190 -24.20 8.01 -2.72
CA TYR A 190 -25.20 7.23 -1.98
C TYR A 190 -25.73 8.05 -0.81
N ALA A 191 -27.04 8.35 -0.84
CA ALA A 191 -27.71 9.08 0.21
C ALA A 191 -28.72 8.17 0.91
N LYS A 192 -28.53 7.97 2.20
CA LYS A 192 -29.46 7.29 3.10
C LYS A 192 -29.47 8.03 4.43
N GLU A 193 -30.46 8.85 4.63
CA GLU A 193 -30.56 9.69 5.81
C GLU A 193 -30.23 8.96 7.12
N PRO A 194 -29.38 9.54 7.97
CA PRO A 194 -28.76 10.88 7.87
C PRO A 194 -27.36 10.86 7.21
N PHE A 195 -26.99 9.83 6.46
CA PHE A 195 -25.66 9.62 5.90
C PHE A 195 -25.63 9.92 4.40
N ILE A 196 -24.58 10.61 3.95
CA ILE A 196 -24.27 10.78 2.52
C ILE A 196 -22.85 10.29 2.29
N ILE A 197 -22.63 9.47 1.26
CA ILE A 197 -21.31 8.98 0.86
C ILE A 197 -21.05 9.41 -0.57
N GLU A 198 -19.96 10.11 -0.77
CA GLU A 198 -19.53 10.62 -2.07
C GLU A 198 -18.08 10.29 -2.31
N GLY A 199 -17.70 10.16 -3.57
CA GLY A 199 -16.32 9.95 -3.96
C GLY A 199 -16.15 8.98 -5.10
N PHE A 200 -15.06 8.21 -5.06
CA PHE A 200 -14.69 7.26 -6.10
C PHE A 200 -14.09 5.99 -5.51
N ILE A 201 -14.35 4.86 -6.19
CA ILE A 201 -13.72 3.57 -5.93
C ILE A 201 -13.02 3.09 -7.20
N GLY A 202 -11.97 2.31 -7.08
CA GLY A 202 -11.25 1.71 -8.20
C GLY A 202 -11.98 0.52 -8.79
N ASN A 203 -11.95 0.36 -10.11
CA ASN A 203 -12.25 -0.92 -10.73
C ASN A 203 -11.12 -1.94 -10.45
N LEU A 204 -11.18 -3.15 -11.02
CA LEU A 204 -10.21 -4.21 -10.76
C LEU A 204 -8.78 -3.87 -11.23
N ASN A 205 -8.60 -2.92 -12.15
CA ASN A 205 -7.29 -2.47 -12.62
C ASN A 205 -6.54 -1.63 -11.57
N LEU A 206 -7.24 -1.13 -10.54
CA LEU A 206 -6.65 -0.34 -9.45
C LEU A 206 -6.50 -1.12 -8.15
N VAL A 207 -6.54 -2.44 -8.22
CA VAL A 207 -6.27 -3.31 -7.06
C VAL A 207 -4.76 -3.42 -6.84
N ARG A 208 -4.31 -3.31 -5.59
CA ARG A 208 -2.90 -3.33 -5.21
C ARG A 208 -2.62 -4.42 -4.18
N LYS A 209 -1.40 -4.95 -4.18
CA LYS A 209 -0.95 -5.95 -3.20
C LYS A 209 -0.62 -5.36 -1.84
N ARG A 210 -0.53 -4.03 -1.72
CA ARG A 210 -0.28 -3.33 -0.45
C ARG A 210 -1.40 -2.36 -0.07
N ARG A 211 -1.48 -2.04 1.21
CA ARG A 211 -2.29 -0.93 1.72
C ARG A 211 -1.59 0.40 1.50
N GLY A 212 -2.36 1.48 1.37
CA GLY A 212 -1.82 2.85 1.30
C GLY A 212 -2.62 3.80 0.41
N GLU A 213 -3.45 3.26 -0.47
CA GLU A 213 -4.29 4.03 -1.39
C GLU A 213 -5.77 3.96 -1.02
N GLN A 214 -6.04 3.86 0.27
CA GLN A 214 -7.37 3.84 0.87
C GLN A 214 -7.59 5.17 1.60
N TYR A 215 -8.32 6.09 0.98
CA TYR A 215 -8.56 7.42 1.53
C TYR A 215 -10.02 7.53 1.99
N LEU A 216 -10.17 7.64 3.30
CA LEU A 216 -11.46 7.78 3.96
C LEU A 216 -11.53 9.13 4.65
N PHE A 217 -12.56 9.89 4.31
CA PHE A 217 -12.83 11.18 4.91
C PHE A 217 -14.17 11.16 5.63
N LEU A 218 -14.25 11.86 6.73
CA LEU A 218 -15.45 12.11 7.49
C LEU A 218 -15.63 13.62 7.65
N ASN A 219 -16.69 14.16 7.08
CA ASN A 219 -16.94 15.59 7.06
C ASN A 219 -15.70 16.40 6.62
N ASN A 220 -15.09 16.00 5.52
CA ASN A 220 -13.85 16.56 4.94
C ASN A 220 -12.61 16.44 5.84
N ARG A 221 -12.58 15.48 6.76
CA ARG A 221 -11.43 15.18 7.60
C ARG A 221 -10.96 13.75 7.36
N TRP A 222 -9.68 13.56 7.06
CA TRP A 222 -9.11 12.23 6.91
C TRP A 222 -9.17 11.43 8.22
N ILE A 223 -9.68 10.19 8.12
CA ILE A 223 -9.79 9.27 9.24
C ILE A 223 -9.15 7.91 8.92
N ARG A 224 -8.75 7.22 9.99
CA ARG A 224 -8.37 5.80 9.97
C ARG A 224 -9.41 5.01 10.73
N ASP A 225 -10.28 4.34 10.02
CA ASP A 225 -11.29 3.50 10.64
C ASP A 225 -11.21 2.07 10.06
N ARG A 226 -11.06 1.07 10.95
CA ARG A 226 -10.92 -0.33 10.54
C ARG A 226 -12.24 -0.91 10.08
N LEU A 227 -13.34 -0.51 10.72
CA LEU A 227 -14.67 -1.01 10.42
C LEU A 227 -15.11 -0.53 9.04
N LEU A 228 -14.96 0.76 8.74
CA LEU A 228 -15.32 1.31 7.43
C LEU A 228 -14.44 0.77 6.30
N ASN A 229 -13.12 0.61 6.53
CA ASN A 229 -12.27 -0.09 5.59
C ASN A 229 -12.75 -1.51 5.34
N SER A 230 -13.14 -2.24 6.40
CA SER A 230 -13.70 -3.60 6.28
C SER A 230 -15.01 -3.62 5.51
N ALA A 231 -15.86 -2.59 5.62
CA ALA A 231 -17.09 -2.45 4.84
C ALA A 231 -16.81 -2.36 3.34
N VAL A 232 -15.85 -1.51 2.94
CA VAL A 232 -15.40 -1.41 1.54
C VAL A 232 -14.84 -2.74 1.05
N PHE A 233 -13.90 -3.35 1.79
CA PHE A 233 -13.31 -4.65 1.40
C PHE A 233 -14.35 -5.77 1.32
N SER A 234 -15.39 -5.74 2.17
CA SER A 234 -16.49 -6.71 2.11
C SER A 234 -17.29 -6.60 0.81
N ALA A 235 -17.46 -5.39 0.26
CA ALA A 235 -18.13 -5.20 -1.03
C ALA A 235 -17.28 -5.73 -2.21
N TYR A 236 -15.94 -5.71 -2.10
CA TYR A 236 -15.03 -6.27 -3.11
C TYR A 236 -14.72 -7.75 -2.94
N ARG A 237 -15.22 -8.41 -1.88
CA ARG A 237 -14.77 -9.76 -1.46
C ARG A 237 -14.84 -10.83 -2.53
N SER A 238 -15.83 -10.78 -3.43
CA SER A 238 -15.98 -11.71 -4.55
C SER A 238 -15.12 -11.37 -5.77
N LEU A 239 -14.56 -10.16 -5.83
CA LEU A 239 -13.85 -9.62 -6.98
C LEU A 239 -12.33 -9.56 -6.79
N VAL A 240 -11.85 -9.57 -5.54
CA VAL A 240 -10.45 -9.30 -5.20
C VAL A 240 -9.89 -10.45 -4.37
N SER A 241 -8.69 -10.89 -4.71
CA SER A 241 -8.02 -12.00 -4.03
C SER A 241 -7.62 -11.64 -2.59
N ARG A 242 -7.43 -12.67 -1.76
CA ARG A 242 -7.02 -12.46 -0.37
C ARG A 242 -5.61 -11.85 -0.31
N GLY A 243 -5.49 -10.70 0.35
CA GLY A 243 -4.21 -9.96 0.45
C GLY A 243 -4.09 -8.82 -0.55
N GLU A 244 -5.10 -8.60 -1.37
CA GLU A 244 -5.18 -7.47 -2.29
C GLU A 244 -6.11 -6.38 -1.74
N PHE A 245 -5.85 -5.13 -2.15
CA PHE A 245 -6.48 -3.94 -1.59
C PHE A 245 -6.98 -3.03 -2.71
N PRO A 246 -8.29 -2.75 -2.80
CA PRO A 246 -8.84 -1.84 -3.79
C PRO A 246 -8.46 -0.39 -3.47
N PHE A 247 -8.34 0.43 -4.50
CA PHE A 247 -8.24 1.88 -4.40
C PHE A 247 -9.59 2.49 -4.04
N PHE A 248 -9.64 3.48 -3.16
CA PHE A 248 -10.82 4.31 -2.96
C PHE A 248 -10.51 5.67 -2.33
N VAL A 249 -11.34 6.65 -2.66
CA VAL A 249 -11.41 7.99 -2.08
C VAL A 249 -12.88 8.25 -1.75
N LEU A 250 -13.25 8.11 -0.50
CA LEU A 250 -14.64 8.24 -0.04
C LEU A 250 -14.74 9.31 1.05
N ASN A 251 -15.71 10.21 0.91
CA ASN A 251 -16.09 11.18 1.92
C ASN A 251 -17.47 10.83 2.47
N LEU A 252 -17.52 10.53 3.75
CA LEU A 252 -18.73 10.25 4.49
C LEU A 252 -19.18 11.53 5.21
N GLN A 253 -20.33 12.03 4.85
CA GLN A 253 -20.99 13.15 5.52
C GLN A 253 -21.96 12.60 6.55
N VAL A 254 -21.75 12.98 7.80
CA VAL A 254 -22.51 12.52 8.97
C VAL A 254 -22.86 13.71 9.85
N PRO A 255 -24.11 13.86 10.30
CA PRO A 255 -24.45 14.85 11.31
C PRO A 255 -23.60 14.65 12.58
N LYS A 256 -23.22 15.74 13.20
CA LYS A 256 -22.24 15.75 14.31
C LYS A 256 -22.69 14.95 15.53
N GLU A 257 -24.00 14.87 15.76
CA GLU A 257 -24.60 14.07 16.82
C GLU A 257 -24.43 12.55 16.69
N PHE A 258 -24.05 12.04 15.51
CA PHE A 258 -23.83 10.61 15.27
C PHE A 258 -22.38 10.17 15.37
N VAL A 259 -21.46 11.12 15.60
CA VAL A 259 -20.03 10.83 15.61
C VAL A 259 -19.30 11.61 16.70
N ASP A 260 -18.48 10.93 17.49
CA ASP A 260 -17.50 11.54 18.40
C ASP A 260 -16.11 11.52 17.73
N VAL A 261 -15.61 12.71 17.45
CA VAL A 261 -14.29 12.93 16.81
C VAL A 261 -13.19 13.16 17.85
N ASN A 262 -13.53 13.32 19.13
CA ASN A 262 -12.58 13.68 20.18
C ASN A 262 -11.95 12.46 20.87
N VAL A 263 -11.72 11.37 20.15
CA VAL A 263 -11.18 10.11 20.67
C VAL A 263 -9.64 10.11 20.72
N HIS A 264 -8.97 10.75 19.76
CA HIS A 264 -7.51 10.76 19.63
C HIS A 264 -6.98 12.18 19.44
N PRO A 265 -5.80 12.58 19.99
CA PRO A 265 -5.23 13.91 19.83
C PRO A 265 -5.11 14.38 18.37
N MET A 266 -4.71 13.46 17.47
CA MET A 266 -4.64 13.73 16.03
C MET A 266 -5.99 13.59 15.30
N LYS A 267 -7.07 13.22 15.99
CA LYS A 267 -8.43 13.06 15.45
C LYS A 267 -8.52 12.16 14.21
N THR A 268 -7.62 11.21 14.11
CA THR A 268 -7.61 10.22 13.03
C THR A 268 -8.51 9.02 13.33
N GLU A 269 -8.92 8.85 14.59
CA GLU A 269 -9.83 7.82 15.05
C GLU A 269 -11.14 8.48 15.51
N VAL A 270 -12.25 7.89 15.15
CA VAL A 270 -13.60 8.39 15.44
C VAL A 270 -14.44 7.27 16.04
N ARG A 271 -15.46 7.63 16.82
CA ARG A 271 -16.46 6.70 17.31
C ARG A 271 -17.82 7.09 16.75
N PHE A 272 -18.46 6.14 16.07
CA PHE A 272 -19.84 6.30 15.62
C PHE A 272 -20.81 5.86 16.72
N ARG A 273 -21.93 6.54 16.84
CA ARG A 273 -23.00 6.14 17.76
C ARG A 273 -23.58 4.78 17.41
N ASP A 274 -23.67 4.47 16.10
CA ASP A 274 -24.11 3.19 15.56
C ASP A 274 -23.14 2.75 14.47
N GLU A 275 -22.09 2.03 14.87
CA GLU A 275 -21.04 1.55 13.98
C GLU A 275 -21.56 0.60 12.90
N TRP A 276 -22.53 -0.28 13.25
CA TRP A 276 -23.08 -1.24 12.30
C TRP A 276 -23.91 -0.57 11.22
N LYS A 277 -24.69 0.45 11.57
CA LYS A 277 -25.47 1.20 10.59
C LYS A 277 -24.57 1.87 9.58
N VAL A 278 -23.49 2.51 10.03
CA VAL A 278 -22.50 3.16 9.15
C VAL A 278 -21.79 2.12 8.29
N TYR A 279 -21.40 0.98 8.86
CA TYR A 279 -20.80 -0.14 8.11
C TYR A 279 -21.71 -0.58 6.94
N HIS A 280 -22.99 -0.83 7.20
CA HIS A 280 -23.93 -1.28 6.17
C HIS A 280 -24.18 -0.21 5.10
N VAL A 281 -24.24 1.06 5.49
CA VAL A 281 -24.40 2.17 4.54
C VAL A 281 -23.20 2.27 3.60
N VAL A 282 -21.97 2.22 4.12
CA VAL A 282 -20.73 2.23 3.33
C VAL A 282 -20.66 1.00 2.41
N LYS A 283 -20.95 -0.19 2.94
CA LYS A 283 -20.97 -1.42 2.14
C LYS A 283 -21.96 -1.32 1.00
N SER A 284 -23.20 -0.86 1.26
CA SER A 284 -24.24 -0.72 0.24
C SER A 284 -23.83 0.28 -0.84
N ALA A 285 -23.26 1.44 -0.46
CA ALA A 285 -22.78 2.45 -1.40
C ALA A 285 -21.74 1.90 -2.38
N VAL A 286 -20.77 1.15 -1.86
CA VAL A 286 -19.70 0.54 -2.67
C VAL A 286 -20.25 -0.60 -3.53
N THR A 287 -21.13 -1.45 -2.98
CA THR A 287 -21.77 -2.54 -3.75
C THR A 287 -22.60 -1.99 -4.90
N GLU A 288 -23.32 -0.88 -4.68
CA GLU A 288 -24.10 -0.24 -5.73
C GLU A 288 -23.23 0.29 -6.87
N ALA A 289 -22.11 0.96 -6.54
CA ALA A 289 -21.17 1.45 -7.53
C ALA A 289 -20.46 0.30 -8.31
N LEU A 290 -20.37 -0.89 -7.73
CA LEU A 290 -19.77 -2.07 -8.38
C LEU A 290 -20.77 -2.89 -9.21
N LYS A 291 -22.07 -2.60 -9.19
CA LYS A 291 -23.10 -3.39 -9.90
C LYS A 291 -22.80 -3.61 -11.38
N GLU A 292 -22.39 -2.57 -12.09
CA GLU A 292 -22.06 -2.67 -13.52
C GLU A 292 -20.83 -3.57 -13.74
N THR A 293 -19.84 -3.49 -12.86
CA THR A 293 -18.64 -4.34 -12.91
C THR A 293 -19.00 -5.81 -12.57
N LEU A 294 -19.89 -6.02 -11.62
CA LEU A 294 -20.39 -7.36 -11.24
C LEU A 294 -21.21 -7.98 -12.35
N ALA A 295 -22.04 -7.20 -13.05
CA ALA A 295 -22.86 -7.69 -14.17
C ALA A 295 -22.03 -8.10 -15.40
N ALA A 296 -20.82 -7.56 -15.55
CA ALA A 296 -19.89 -7.91 -16.65
C ALA A 296 -19.08 -9.19 -16.37
N VAL A 297 -19.08 -9.71 -15.14
CA VAL A 297 -18.43 -10.98 -14.78
C VAL A 297 -19.43 -12.10 -15.04
N PRO A 298 -19.17 -13.07 -15.95
CA PRO A 298 -20.06 -14.22 -16.16
C PRO A 298 -20.27 -14.96 -14.84
N ASP A 299 -21.51 -15.36 -14.58
CA ASP A 299 -21.95 -16.09 -13.39
C ASP A 299 -21.19 -17.42 -13.23
N PHE A 300 -20.02 -17.39 -12.59
CA PHE A 300 -19.41 -18.56 -11.93
C PHE A 300 -19.74 -18.61 -10.44
N LEU A 301 -20.79 -17.92 -10.00
CA LEU A 301 -21.32 -18.09 -8.65
C LEU A 301 -22.09 -19.41 -8.57
N PRO A 302 -21.82 -20.26 -7.56
CA PRO A 302 -22.71 -21.39 -7.27
C PRO A 302 -24.13 -20.84 -7.01
N PRO A 303 -25.17 -21.57 -7.41
CA PRO A 303 -26.55 -21.09 -7.25
C PRO A 303 -26.78 -20.70 -5.80
N GLU A 304 -27.39 -19.53 -5.62
CA GLU A 304 -27.81 -19.00 -4.33
C GLU A 304 -28.55 -20.09 -3.57
N PHE A 305 -28.20 -20.28 -2.30
CA PHE A 305 -29.06 -20.94 -1.37
C PHE A 305 -30.35 -20.08 -1.28
N GLY A 306 -31.38 -20.51 -2.03
CA GLY A 306 -32.69 -19.91 -1.96
C GLY A 306 -33.17 -19.87 -0.51
N GLU A 307 -33.87 -18.81 -0.20
CA GLU A 307 -34.58 -18.63 1.05
C GLU A 307 -35.33 -19.92 1.40
N LEU A 308 -34.88 -20.60 2.45
CA LEU A 308 -35.65 -21.69 3.06
C LEU A 308 -36.88 -21.07 3.69
N ASN A 309 -37.98 -21.03 2.93
CA ASN A 309 -39.30 -20.90 3.50
C ASN A 309 -39.52 -22.09 4.44
N ALA A 310 -39.74 -21.79 5.69
CA ALA A 310 -40.16 -22.75 6.68
C ALA A 310 -41.57 -23.23 6.33
N ASP A 311 -41.69 -24.42 5.73
CA ASP A 311 -42.90 -25.22 5.80
C ASP A 311 -42.53 -26.63 6.22
N THR A 312 -43.05 -26.97 7.38
CA THR A 312 -42.95 -28.23 8.07
C THR A 312 -43.80 -29.30 7.36
N SER A 313 -43.16 -30.39 6.90
CA SER A 313 -43.78 -31.72 7.00
C SER A 313 -42.81 -32.84 6.62
N ASP A 314 -42.59 -33.73 7.58
CA ASP A 314 -42.18 -35.13 7.53
C ASP A 314 -41.42 -35.68 6.32
N VAL A 315 -40.11 -35.91 6.49
CA VAL A 315 -39.43 -37.06 5.90
C VAL A 315 -38.45 -37.64 6.92
N SER A 316 -38.69 -38.91 7.25
CA SER A 316 -37.96 -39.77 8.15
C SER A 316 -36.45 -39.84 7.86
N GLN A 317 -35.67 -39.55 8.87
CA GLN A 317 -34.22 -39.72 8.92
C GLN A 317 -33.86 -41.21 8.98
N SER A 318 -33.12 -41.69 7.98
CA SER A 318 -32.24 -42.84 8.16
C SER A 318 -30.86 -42.32 8.56
N GLY A 319 -30.53 -42.41 9.83
CA GLY A 319 -29.31 -41.90 10.41
C GLY A 319 -28.10 -42.75 10.05
N ILE A 320 -27.04 -42.07 9.56
CA ILE A 320 -25.67 -42.56 9.67
C ILE A 320 -25.05 -41.83 10.85
N THR A 321 -24.94 -42.53 11.98
CA THR A 321 -24.29 -42.05 13.20
C THR A 321 -22.78 -42.16 13.02
N PHE A 322 -22.10 -41.03 12.88
CA PHE A 322 -20.65 -40.94 13.14
C PHE A 322 -20.43 -40.80 14.64
N ASP A 323 -19.81 -41.82 15.23
CA ASP A 323 -19.43 -41.87 16.64
C ASP A 323 -18.39 -40.76 16.95
N ARG A 324 -18.84 -39.77 17.70
CA ARG A 324 -18.03 -38.59 18.08
C ARG A 324 -17.52 -38.81 19.50
N ARG A 325 -16.52 -39.65 19.65
CA ARG A 325 -15.66 -39.64 20.84
C ARG A 325 -14.25 -39.26 20.47
N LEU A 326 -13.97 -37.96 20.51
CA LEU A 326 -12.61 -37.45 20.64
C LEU A 326 -12.57 -36.61 21.90
N GLU A 327 -11.85 -37.16 22.86
CA GLU A 327 -11.51 -36.51 24.11
C GLU A 327 -10.73 -35.23 23.85
N THR A 328 -11.17 -34.15 24.48
CA THR A 328 -10.51 -32.85 24.51
C THR A 328 -9.27 -32.92 25.38
N THR A 329 -8.10 -33.11 24.77
CA THR A 329 -6.83 -32.79 25.41
C THR A 329 -5.99 -31.97 24.42
N GLY A 330 -5.71 -30.71 24.81
CA GLY A 330 -4.65 -29.91 24.24
C GLY A 330 -4.93 -29.30 22.85
N LYS A 331 -5.11 -27.97 22.77
CA LYS A 331 -5.03 -27.25 21.49
C LYS A 331 -3.69 -27.56 20.83
N PRO A 332 -3.63 -28.10 19.61
CA PRO A 332 -2.37 -28.24 18.91
C PRO A 332 -1.84 -26.83 18.63
N ARG A 333 -0.67 -26.55 19.18
CA ARG A 333 0.16 -25.40 18.82
C ARG A 333 0.34 -25.48 17.31
N ARG A 334 -0.17 -24.51 16.55
CA ARG A 334 0.08 -24.41 15.11
C ARG A 334 1.58 -24.24 14.93
N GLU A 335 2.27 -25.33 14.67
CA GLU A 335 3.66 -25.30 14.23
C GLU A 335 3.78 -24.38 13.01
N SER A 336 4.76 -23.49 13.07
CA SER A 336 4.99 -22.56 11.95
C SER A 336 5.37 -23.39 10.71
N SER A 337 5.07 -22.86 9.53
CA SER A 337 5.48 -23.49 8.26
C SER A 337 7.01 -23.72 8.20
N VAL A 338 7.75 -22.92 8.94
CA VAL A 338 9.22 -23.02 9.07
C VAL A 338 9.63 -24.24 9.92
N GLU A 339 8.92 -24.53 11.03
CA GLU A 339 9.23 -25.71 11.88
C GLU A 339 8.97 -27.02 11.13
N ARG A 340 7.86 -27.11 10.37
CA ARG A 340 7.58 -28.25 9.49
C ARG A 340 8.61 -28.39 8.36
N ALA A 341 9.06 -27.26 7.82
CA ALA A 341 10.11 -27.24 6.81
C ALA A 341 11.46 -27.75 7.37
N VAL A 342 11.83 -27.32 8.56
CA VAL A 342 13.06 -27.78 9.25
C VAL A 342 13.01 -29.27 9.58
N GLU A 343 11.86 -29.79 10.01
CA GLU A 343 11.69 -31.22 10.32
C GLU A 343 11.73 -32.09 9.05
N TYR A 344 11.14 -31.60 7.95
CA TYR A 344 11.23 -32.27 6.65
C TYR A 344 12.66 -32.24 6.08
N VAL A 345 13.40 -31.13 6.23
CA VAL A 345 14.83 -31.03 5.85
C VAL A 345 15.67 -32.02 6.66
N ARG A 346 15.43 -32.15 7.98
CA ARG A 346 16.12 -33.16 8.81
C ARG A 346 15.89 -34.58 8.31
N THR A 347 14.65 -34.90 7.94
CA THR A 347 14.27 -36.22 7.42
C THR A 347 14.90 -36.51 6.06
N MET A 348 15.13 -35.48 5.24
CA MET A 348 15.74 -35.58 3.92
C MET A 348 17.28 -35.51 3.96
N SER A 349 17.87 -34.72 4.87
CA SER A 349 19.34 -34.61 5.00
C SER A 349 20.01 -35.82 5.63
N ASP A 350 19.28 -36.67 6.35
CA ASP A 350 19.77 -37.95 6.84
C ASP A 350 19.89 -39.03 5.75
N ARG A 351 19.45 -38.70 4.50
CA ARG A 351 19.68 -39.54 3.33
C ARG A 351 20.75 -38.89 2.45
N GLU A 352 21.97 -39.39 2.55
CA GLU A 352 23.20 -38.89 1.88
C GLU A 352 23.18 -38.94 0.34
N GLU A 353 22.13 -39.42 -0.31
CA GLU A 353 22.08 -39.52 -1.77
C GLU A 353 21.07 -38.52 -2.37
N ARG A 354 21.58 -37.58 -3.17
CA ARG A 354 20.72 -36.76 -4.07
C ARG A 354 19.95 -37.71 -4.99
N PRO A 355 18.62 -37.61 -5.11
CA PRO A 355 17.87 -38.47 -5.99
C PRO A 355 18.39 -38.32 -7.44
N LEU A 356 18.88 -39.40 -8.04
CA LEU A 356 19.22 -39.43 -9.46
C LEU A 356 17.91 -39.38 -10.24
N ILE A 357 17.52 -38.19 -10.68
CA ILE A 357 16.32 -37.98 -11.47
C ILE A 357 16.63 -38.48 -12.91
N ASN A 358 15.79 -39.36 -13.42
CA ASN A 358 15.89 -39.79 -14.80
C ASN A 358 15.28 -38.71 -15.71
N LEU A 359 16.13 -37.85 -16.24
CA LEU A 359 15.71 -36.73 -17.11
C LEU A 359 15.20 -37.21 -18.48
N GLU A 360 15.40 -38.47 -18.86
CA GLU A 360 14.84 -39.05 -20.10
C GLU A 360 13.33 -39.36 -19.91
N ASN A 361 12.91 -39.70 -18.70
CA ASN A 361 11.54 -40.03 -18.35
C ASN A 361 10.92 -38.93 -17.49
N ILE A 362 10.69 -37.77 -18.09
CA ILE A 362 10.10 -36.60 -17.43
C ILE A 362 8.82 -36.17 -18.16
N TRP A 363 7.77 -35.89 -17.45
CA TRP A 363 6.50 -35.42 -18.02
C TRP A 363 5.83 -34.39 -17.13
N GLN A 364 4.97 -33.56 -17.72
CA GLN A 364 4.21 -32.53 -17.06
C GLN A 364 2.78 -33.03 -16.73
N VAL A 365 2.28 -32.69 -15.55
CA VAL A 365 0.93 -33.04 -15.11
C VAL A 365 0.14 -31.76 -14.83
N HIS A 366 -0.97 -31.58 -15.54
CA HIS A 366 -1.87 -30.42 -15.43
C HIS A 366 -1.16 -29.07 -15.60
N ASP A 367 -0.10 -29.00 -16.38
CA ASP A 367 0.71 -27.79 -16.59
C ASP A 367 1.13 -27.10 -15.26
N LYS A 368 1.35 -27.93 -14.22
CA LYS A 368 1.69 -27.47 -12.86
C LYS A 368 2.84 -28.23 -12.23
N TYR A 369 2.89 -29.54 -12.46
CA TYR A 369 3.84 -30.42 -11.80
C TYR A 369 4.69 -31.14 -12.83
N ILE A 370 5.99 -31.21 -12.56
CA ILE A 370 6.94 -32.02 -13.30
C ILE A 370 7.11 -33.33 -12.51
N VAL A 371 6.90 -34.45 -13.17
CA VAL A 371 7.02 -35.79 -12.56
C VAL A 371 8.12 -36.57 -13.24
N SER A 372 8.92 -37.26 -12.45
CA SER A 372 9.95 -38.16 -12.96
C SER A 372 10.10 -39.41 -12.09
N GLN A 373 10.56 -40.49 -12.69
CA GLN A 373 10.91 -41.70 -11.98
C GLN A 373 12.31 -41.57 -11.38
N ILE A 374 12.45 -42.05 -10.14
CA ILE A 374 13.73 -42.22 -9.44
C ILE A 374 13.86 -43.67 -8.99
N THR A 375 15.06 -44.11 -8.63
CA THR A 375 15.33 -45.49 -8.17
C THR A 375 14.43 -45.92 -7.01
N SER A 376 14.07 -44.99 -6.11
CA SER A 376 13.27 -45.25 -4.91
C SER A 376 11.77 -45.00 -5.08
N GLY A 377 11.28 -44.57 -6.28
CA GLY A 377 9.87 -44.26 -6.52
C GLY A 377 9.64 -43.18 -7.55
N LEU A 378 8.77 -42.23 -7.22
CA LEU A 378 8.44 -41.06 -8.04
C LEU A 378 8.84 -39.76 -7.34
N VAL A 379 9.32 -38.80 -8.10
CA VAL A 379 9.52 -37.43 -7.67
C VAL A 379 8.53 -36.51 -8.38
N ILE A 380 7.91 -35.60 -7.63
CA ILE A 380 6.95 -34.61 -8.11
C ILE A 380 7.51 -33.23 -7.74
N ILE A 381 7.68 -32.38 -8.72
CA ILE A 381 8.26 -31.04 -8.59
C ILE A 381 7.20 -30.01 -8.99
N ASP A 382 6.93 -29.04 -8.14
CA ASP A 382 6.07 -27.89 -8.52
C ASP A 382 6.87 -26.95 -9.42
N GLN A 383 6.46 -26.83 -10.71
CA GLN A 383 7.19 -26.06 -11.71
C GLN A 383 7.30 -24.56 -11.36
N HIS A 384 6.21 -23.97 -10.82
CA HIS A 384 6.21 -22.56 -10.43
C HIS A 384 7.16 -22.30 -9.29
N VAL A 385 7.05 -23.10 -8.22
CA VAL A 385 7.86 -22.97 -7.01
C VAL A 385 9.34 -23.30 -7.27
N ALA A 386 9.62 -24.24 -8.19
CA ALA A 386 10.96 -24.55 -8.67
C ALA A 386 11.60 -23.36 -9.40
N HIS A 387 10.87 -22.78 -10.36
CA HIS A 387 11.36 -21.63 -11.11
C HIS A 387 11.53 -20.38 -10.22
N GLU A 388 10.60 -20.15 -9.29
CA GLU A 388 10.73 -19.09 -8.27
C GLU A 388 12.06 -19.24 -7.49
N ARG A 389 12.44 -20.46 -7.09
CA ARG A 389 13.70 -20.72 -6.37
C ARG A 389 14.93 -20.43 -7.23
N VAL A 390 14.93 -20.89 -8.48
CA VAL A 390 16.03 -20.64 -9.41
C VAL A 390 16.22 -19.14 -9.62
N LEU A 391 15.15 -18.41 -9.96
CA LEU A 391 15.20 -16.96 -10.19
C LEU A 391 15.60 -16.16 -8.93
N PHE A 392 15.22 -16.64 -7.76
CA PHE A 392 15.64 -16.01 -6.50
C PHE A 392 17.15 -16.07 -6.30
N GLU A 393 17.77 -17.23 -6.50
CA GLU A 393 19.22 -17.36 -6.35
C GLU A 393 19.99 -16.65 -7.48
N ASP A 394 19.46 -16.66 -8.69
CA ASP A 394 20.04 -15.90 -9.80
C ASP A 394 20.00 -14.40 -9.51
N ALA A 395 18.90 -13.89 -8.94
CA ALA A 395 18.79 -12.50 -8.51
C ALA A 395 19.79 -12.12 -7.41
N LEU A 396 19.96 -12.99 -6.42
CA LEU A 396 20.97 -12.76 -5.36
C LEU A 396 22.40 -12.73 -5.95
N ASN A 397 22.71 -13.66 -6.84
CA ASN A 397 23.99 -13.69 -7.53
C ASN A 397 24.22 -12.45 -8.39
N ALA A 398 23.16 -11.91 -9.02
CA ALA A 398 23.24 -10.70 -9.83
C ALA A 398 23.58 -9.44 -9.01
N PHE A 399 23.17 -9.38 -7.76
CA PHE A 399 23.55 -8.25 -6.88
C PHE A 399 25.04 -8.25 -6.52
N GLU A 400 25.67 -9.42 -6.48
CA GLU A 400 27.06 -9.60 -6.07
C GLU A 400 28.05 -9.69 -7.25
N LYS A 401 27.64 -10.29 -8.36
CA LYS A 401 28.56 -10.66 -9.47
C LYS A 401 28.26 -9.86 -10.73
N ALA A 402 27.39 -10.36 -11.59
CA ALA A 402 27.09 -9.79 -12.90
C ALA A 402 25.58 -9.65 -13.08
N PRO A 403 25.08 -8.59 -13.74
CA PRO A 403 23.67 -8.42 -14.02
C PRO A 403 23.07 -9.59 -14.80
N LEU A 404 21.76 -9.84 -14.58
CA LEU A 404 21.00 -10.81 -15.36
C LEU A 404 20.86 -10.36 -16.83
N GLY A 405 20.60 -11.34 -17.71
CA GLY A 405 20.32 -11.09 -19.12
C GLY A 405 19.12 -10.15 -19.30
N ALA A 406 19.24 -9.26 -20.28
CA ALA A 406 18.21 -8.28 -20.60
C ALA A 406 17.76 -8.41 -22.05
N GLN A 407 16.44 -8.33 -22.28
CA GLN A 407 15.84 -8.23 -23.61
C GLN A 407 15.56 -6.75 -23.89
N THR A 408 16.25 -6.20 -24.90
CA THR A 408 16.05 -4.82 -25.32
C THR A 408 14.69 -4.68 -26.01
N LEU A 409 13.96 -3.62 -25.65
CA LEU A 409 12.69 -3.28 -26.26
C LEU A 409 12.91 -2.68 -27.65
N LEU A 410 12.02 -2.98 -28.58
CA LEU A 410 12.06 -2.40 -29.92
C LEU A 410 11.86 -0.86 -29.85
N PHE A 411 10.98 -0.41 -28.97
CA PHE A 411 10.74 0.98 -28.63
C PHE A 411 10.83 1.16 -27.13
N PRO A 412 11.65 2.10 -26.64
CA PRO A 412 11.65 2.44 -25.22
C PRO A 412 10.27 2.91 -24.75
N GLU A 413 9.87 2.50 -23.56
CA GLU A 413 8.59 2.88 -22.96
C GLU A 413 8.79 3.86 -21.81
N THR A 414 7.92 4.86 -21.72
CA THR A 414 7.91 5.82 -20.60
C THR A 414 6.81 5.46 -19.62
N LEU A 415 7.18 5.26 -18.35
CA LEU A 415 6.26 4.91 -17.28
C LEU A 415 6.19 6.04 -16.26
N GLU A 416 4.98 6.57 -16.05
CA GLU A 416 4.71 7.58 -15.03
C GLU A 416 4.28 6.91 -13.72
N PHE A 417 4.79 7.44 -12.61
CA PHE A 417 4.49 7.00 -11.25
C PHE A 417 4.01 8.18 -10.40
N SER A 418 3.32 7.89 -9.31
CA SER A 418 3.05 8.93 -8.32
C SER A 418 4.35 9.33 -7.59
N ALA A 419 4.39 10.52 -7.00
CA ALA A 419 5.61 11.05 -6.38
C ALA A 419 6.19 10.16 -5.28
N ASP A 420 5.34 9.48 -4.50
CA ASP A 420 5.76 8.54 -3.48
C ASP A 420 6.25 7.21 -4.08
N GLU A 421 5.60 6.68 -5.12
CA GLU A 421 6.07 5.50 -5.86
C GLU A 421 7.42 5.80 -6.53
N PHE A 422 7.54 6.95 -7.20
CA PHE A 422 8.77 7.36 -7.86
C PHE A 422 9.95 7.47 -6.89
N SER A 423 9.71 8.01 -5.69
CA SER A 423 10.74 8.04 -4.63
C SER A 423 11.20 6.64 -4.21
N VAL A 424 10.30 5.66 -4.16
CA VAL A 424 10.65 4.24 -3.87
C VAL A 424 11.39 3.63 -5.04
N LEU A 425 10.91 3.87 -6.26
CA LEU A 425 11.50 3.34 -7.48
C LEU A 425 12.96 3.80 -7.64
N LEU A 426 13.25 5.07 -7.42
CA LEU A 426 14.62 5.60 -7.46
C LEU A 426 15.55 4.93 -6.44
N ASP A 427 15.04 4.53 -5.27
CA ASP A 427 15.84 3.83 -4.26
C ASP A 427 16.26 2.42 -4.72
N ILE A 428 15.42 1.73 -5.50
CA ILE A 428 15.67 0.36 -5.96
C ILE A 428 16.13 0.29 -7.42
N LEU A 429 16.09 1.39 -8.16
CA LEU A 429 16.42 1.45 -9.59
C LEU A 429 17.78 0.84 -9.95
N PRO A 430 18.89 1.15 -9.22
CA PRO A 430 20.20 0.55 -9.51
C PRO A 430 20.18 -0.98 -9.38
N ASN A 431 19.31 -1.51 -8.51
CA ASN A 431 19.20 -2.95 -8.27
C ASN A 431 18.27 -3.62 -9.27
N LEU A 432 17.19 -2.95 -9.69
CA LEU A 432 16.37 -3.42 -10.80
C LEU A 432 17.18 -3.53 -12.08
N ASN A 433 18.11 -2.59 -12.32
CA ASN A 433 19.02 -2.65 -13.45
C ASN A 433 19.97 -3.88 -13.37
N LYS A 434 20.36 -4.32 -12.18
CA LYS A 434 21.11 -5.58 -12.00
C LYS A 434 20.26 -6.81 -12.27
N LEU A 435 18.95 -6.75 -12.06
CA LEU A 435 18.00 -7.83 -12.37
C LEU A 435 17.62 -7.91 -13.85
N GLY A 436 18.28 -7.14 -14.73
CA GLY A 436 18.07 -7.19 -16.18
C GLY A 436 17.09 -6.14 -16.71
N PHE A 437 16.54 -5.28 -15.86
CA PHE A 437 15.90 -4.07 -16.36
C PHE A 437 16.98 -3.09 -16.85
N ARG A 438 16.66 -2.28 -17.86
CA ARG A 438 17.40 -1.06 -18.19
C ARG A 438 16.45 0.10 -18.10
N MET A 439 16.53 0.80 -16.98
CA MET A 439 15.65 1.92 -16.69
C MET A 439 16.49 3.12 -16.26
N GLN A 440 16.05 4.30 -16.65
CA GLN A 440 16.64 5.57 -16.26
C GLN A 440 15.58 6.62 -15.94
N GLU A 441 15.93 7.59 -15.10
CA GLU A 441 15.06 8.73 -14.81
C GLU A 441 14.83 9.55 -16.08
N PHE A 442 13.57 9.85 -16.39
CA PHE A 442 13.17 10.59 -17.57
C PHE A 442 12.12 11.66 -17.24
N GLY A 443 12.58 12.77 -16.71
CA GLY A 443 11.70 13.87 -16.34
C GLY A 443 10.99 13.71 -15.00
N LYS A 444 9.82 14.34 -14.84
CA LYS A 444 9.10 14.42 -13.58
C LYS A 444 8.34 13.12 -13.32
N ASN A 445 8.69 12.43 -12.23
CA ASN A 445 8.03 11.17 -11.80
C ASN A 445 7.92 10.10 -12.88
N THR A 446 8.80 10.14 -13.88
CA THR A 446 8.79 9.28 -15.06
C THR A 446 10.10 8.53 -15.18
N VAL A 447 10.06 7.26 -15.56
CA VAL A 447 11.22 6.48 -15.97
C VAL A 447 11.06 6.03 -17.41
N MET A 448 12.16 5.94 -18.12
CA MET A 448 12.24 5.31 -19.44
C MET A 448 12.75 3.88 -19.26
N VAL A 449 12.05 2.91 -19.83
CA VAL A 449 12.41 1.49 -19.84
C VAL A 449 12.92 1.14 -21.23
N GLU A 450 14.18 0.75 -21.33
CA GLU A 450 14.86 0.36 -22.59
C GLU A 450 14.97 -1.15 -22.75
N ALA A 451 15.02 -1.89 -21.63
CA ALA A 451 15.08 -3.35 -21.62
C ALA A 451 14.43 -3.92 -20.36
N ILE A 452 13.96 -5.16 -20.46
CA ILE A 452 13.41 -5.96 -19.38
C ILE A 452 14.23 -7.25 -19.19
N PRO A 453 14.15 -7.92 -18.03
CA PRO A 453 14.77 -9.23 -17.85
C PRO A 453 14.34 -10.23 -18.92
N SER A 454 15.27 -11.02 -19.45
CA SER A 454 15.01 -12.01 -20.51
C SER A 454 14.01 -13.10 -20.11
N GLU A 455 13.85 -13.35 -18.82
CA GLU A 455 12.89 -14.32 -18.26
C GLU A 455 11.46 -13.74 -18.10
N MET A 456 11.24 -12.47 -18.45
CA MET A 456 9.94 -11.80 -18.32
C MET A 456 9.22 -11.67 -19.64
N VAL A 457 7.89 -11.81 -19.60
CA VAL A 457 7.02 -11.60 -20.77
C VAL A 457 6.68 -10.12 -20.90
N TRP A 458 6.79 -9.58 -22.12
CA TRP A 458 6.43 -8.21 -22.48
C TRP A 458 4.92 -7.94 -22.33
N GLY A 459 4.55 -6.71 -21.95
CA GLY A 459 3.18 -6.18 -22.07
C GLY A 459 2.52 -5.71 -20.77
N ASN A 460 3.19 -5.87 -19.62
CA ASN A 460 2.66 -5.43 -18.30
C ASN A 460 3.74 -4.82 -17.39
N GLU A 461 4.74 -4.18 -17.96
CA GLU A 461 5.97 -3.73 -17.27
C GLU A 461 5.64 -2.83 -16.09
N LYS A 462 4.75 -1.85 -16.26
CA LYS A 462 4.34 -0.93 -15.22
C LYS A 462 3.70 -1.66 -14.03
N THR A 463 2.83 -2.63 -14.30
CA THR A 463 2.17 -3.44 -13.27
C THR A 463 3.19 -4.29 -12.54
N ILE A 464 4.09 -4.95 -13.28
CA ILE A 464 5.14 -5.80 -12.71
C ILE A 464 6.09 -4.99 -11.84
N ILE A 465 6.56 -3.83 -12.31
CA ILE A 465 7.43 -2.94 -11.54
C ILE A 465 6.72 -2.47 -10.25
N ARG A 466 5.43 -2.11 -10.34
CA ARG A 466 4.63 -1.75 -9.16
C ARG A 466 4.49 -2.90 -8.18
N ASP A 467 4.20 -4.09 -8.68
CA ASP A 467 4.06 -5.28 -7.84
C ASP A 467 5.38 -5.64 -7.14
N ILE A 468 6.51 -5.51 -7.83
CA ILE A 468 7.84 -5.69 -7.23
C ILE A 468 8.08 -4.63 -6.14
N MET A 469 7.74 -3.37 -6.39
CA MET A 469 7.87 -2.29 -5.40
C MET A 469 6.98 -2.53 -4.18
N ASP A 470 5.72 -2.92 -4.40
CA ASP A 470 4.76 -3.20 -3.33
C ASP A 470 5.23 -4.38 -2.47
N SER A 471 5.63 -5.47 -3.10
CA SER A 471 6.16 -6.65 -2.42
C SER A 471 7.46 -6.34 -1.66
N TYR A 472 8.35 -5.54 -2.24
CA TYR A 472 9.57 -5.07 -1.57
C TYR A 472 9.25 -4.28 -0.29
N LEU A 473 8.29 -3.37 -0.35
CA LEU A 473 7.90 -2.56 0.81
C LEU A 473 7.23 -3.39 1.92
N GLU A 474 6.42 -4.39 1.56
CA GLU A 474 5.78 -5.29 2.53
C GLU A 474 6.77 -6.27 3.15
N ASN A 475 7.65 -6.82 2.35
CA ASN A 475 8.61 -7.84 2.76
C ASN A 475 9.82 -7.29 3.51
N LYS A 476 10.03 -5.98 3.56
CA LYS A 476 11.16 -5.33 4.25
C LYS A 476 11.33 -5.75 5.73
N LYS A 477 10.27 -6.28 6.37
CA LYS A 477 10.31 -6.80 7.74
C LYS A 477 10.45 -8.33 7.82
N LYS A 478 10.32 -9.03 6.70
CA LYS A 478 10.25 -10.49 6.63
C LYS A 478 11.61 -11.13 6.32
N TYR A 479 12.43 -10.43 5.56
CA TYR A 479 13.74 -10.91 5.11
C TYR A 479 14.87 -10.28 5.89
N SER A 480 16.01 -10.99 6.00
CA SER A 480 17.19 -10.54 6.73
C SER A 480 17.91 -9.38 6.03
N SER A 481 17.79 -9.28 4.70
CA SER A 481 18.36 -8.21 3.91
C SER A 481 17.36 -7.62 2.91
N TRP A 482 17.62 -6.40 2.45
CA TRP A 482 16.82 -5.77 1.41
C TRP A 482 16.99 -6.48 0.05
N GLN A 483 18.16 -7.06 -0.20
CA GLN A 483 18.45 -7.84 -1.40
C GLN A 483 17.56 -9.07 -1.49
N GLU A 484 17.46 -9.83 -0.40
CA GLU A 484 16.55 -10.97 -0.32
C GLU A 484 15.09 -10.58 -0.55
N GLY A 485 14.65 -9.45 0.02
CA GLY A 485 13.30 -8.94 -0.18
C GLY A 485 13.01 -8.59 -1.64
N LEU A 486 13.99 -7.96 -2.33
CA LEU A 486 13.85 -7.60 -3.74
C LEU A 486 13.95 -8.82 -4.65
N ALA A 487 14.89 -9.75 -4.39
CA ALA A 487 15.02 -11.01 -5.12
C ALA A 487 13.75 -11.86 -5.03
N ALA A 488 13.16 -11.99 -3.84
CA ALA A 488 11.91 -12.71 -3.63
C ALA A 488 10.73 -12.06 -4.37
N SER A 489 10.68 -10.72 -4.39
CA SER A 489 9.65 -10.00 -5.13
C SER A 489 9.80 -10.20 -6.64
N TYR A 490 11.01 -10.10 -7.16
CA TYR A 490 11.33 -10.34 -8.56
C TYR A 490 10.98 -11.76 -8.98
N SER A 491 11.50 -12.78 -8.27
CA SER A 491 11.31 -14.19 -8.62
C SER A 491 9.84 -14.60 -8.67
N CYS A 492 9.02 -14.08 -7.77
CA CYS A 492 7.58 -14.34 -7.72
C CYS A 492 6.83 -13.82 -8.96
N HIS A 493 7.32 -12.74 -9.59
CA HIS A 493 6.68 -12.12 -10.76
C HIS A 493 7.24 -12.61 -12.10
N ALA A 494 8.51 -13.04 -12.11
CA ALA A 494 9.18 -13.56 -13.30
C ALA A 494 9.03 -15.08 -13.46
N ALA A 495 8.60 -15.82 -12.44
CA ALA A 495 8.46 -17.28 -12.51
C ALA A 495 7.33 -17.71 -13.45
N VAL A 496 7.56 -18.82 -14.15
CA VAL A 496 6.56 -19.55 -14.95
C VAL A 496 5.31 -19.78 -14.10
N LYS A 497 4.13 -19.51 -14.63
CA LYS A 497 2.89 -19.66 -13.87
C LYS A 497 2.38 -21.10 -13.88
N ALA A 498 1.58 -21.44 -12.89
CA ALA A 498 0.79 -22.68 -12.94
C ALA A 498 -0.21 -22.57 -14.10
N GLY A 499 -0.16 -23.53 -15.03
CA GLY A 499 -0.94 -23.52 -16.27
C GLY A 499 -0.11 -23.26 -17.53
N ASP A 500 1.17 -22.87 -17.41
CA ASP A 500 2.06 -22.74 -18.55
C ASP A 500 2.58 -24.13 -18.98
N HIS A 501 2.46 -24.41 -20.26
CA HIS A 501 2.98 -25.66 -20.82
C HIS A 501 4.50 -25.57 -21.05
N LEU A 502 5.23 -26.57 -20.55
CA LEU A 502 6.68 -26.69 -20.73
C LEU A 502 7.02 -27.84 -21.68
N THR A 503 7.92 -27.60 -22.59
CA THR A 503 8.53 -28.68 -23.39
C THR A 503 9.44 -29.57 -22.55
N ILE A 504 9.75 -30.77 -23.01
CA ILE A 504 10.66 -31.68 -22.32
C ILE A 504 12.02 -31.01 -22.05
N GLN A 505 12.52 -30.24 -23.01
CA GLN A 505 13.80 -29.53 -22.86
C GLN A 505 13.76 -28.46 -21.81
N GLU A 506 12.66 -27.69 -21.74
CA GLU A 506 12.46 -26.66 -20.69
C GLU A 506 12.32 -27.30 -19.32
N MET A 507 11.59 -28.39 -19.18
CA MET A 507 11.47 -29.13 -17.91
C MET A 507 12.85 -29.64 -17.44
N GLN A 508 13.64 -30.24 -18.34
CA GLN A 508 14.99 -30.71 -18.06
C GLN A 508 15.92 -29.56 -17.62
N ALA A 509 15.86 -28.44 -18.35
CA ALA A 509 16.62 -27.22 -18.01
C ALA A 509 16.24 -26.68 -16.63
N LEU A 510 14.95 -26.60 -16.32
CA LEU A 510 14.45 -26.12 -15.03
C LEU A 510 14.90 -27.03 -13.88
N VAL A 511 14.79 -28.35 -14.04
CA VAL A 511 15.22 -29.33 -13.02
C VAL A 511 16.72 -29.25 -12.79
N ASN A 512 17.51 -29.14 -13.85
CA ASN A 512 18.97 -28.99 -13.75
C ASN A 512 19.36 -27.69 -13.03
N ARG A 513 18.74 -26.57 -13.37
CA ARG A 513 18.94 -25.27 -12.70
C ARG A 513 18.54 -25.35 -11.22
N LEU A 514 17.41 -26.00 -10.90
CA LEU A 514 16.95 -26.15 -9.52
C LEU A 514 17.99 -26.89 -8.67
N PHE A 515 18.53 -28.03 -9.15
CA PHE A 515 19.52 -28.79 -8.39
C PHE A 515 20.91 -28.13 -8.34
N ALA A 516 21.15 -27.13 -9.19
CA ALA A 516 22.32 -26.25 -9.09
C ALA A 516 22.16 -25.16 -8.00
N THR A 517 20.96 -24.95 -7.48
CA THR A 517 20.73 -23.98 -6.38
C THR A 517 21.26 -24.53 -5.04
N ASN A 518 21.54 -23.60 -4.09
CA ASN A 518 22.00 -23.96 -2.74
C ASN A 518 20.92 -24.71 -1.94
N HIS A 519 19.64 -24.42 -2.20
CA HIS A 519 18.49 -24.95 -1.45
C HIS A 519 17.37 -25.44 -2.37
N PRO A 520 17.52 -26.57 -3.08
CA PRO A 520 16.57 -27.02 -4.10
C PRO A 520 15.22 -27.51 -3.55
N TYR A 521 15.10 -27.70 -2.24
CA TYR A 521 13.91 -28.33 -1.63
C TYR A 521 12.82 -27.36 -1.19
N TYR A 522 13.16 -26.07 -1.01
CA TYR A 522 12.23 -25.04 -0.51
C TYR A 522 12.36 -23.73 -1.25
N CYS A 523 11.23 -23.09 -1.52
CA CYS A 523 11.24 -21.73 -2.07
C CYS A 523 11.58 -20.69 -0.97
N PRO A 524 11.85 -19.42 -1.35
CA PRO A 524 12.12 -18.33 -0.40
C PRO A 524 11.01 -18.11 0.63
N HIS A 525 9.80 -18.55 0.33
CA HIS A 525 8.62 -18.43 1.20
C HIS A 525 8.43 -19.65 2.13
N GLY A 526 9.29 -20.68 2.05
CA GLY A 526 9.25 -21.90 2.85
C GLY A 526 8.25 -22.96 2.36
N ARG A 527 7.80 -22.89 1.08
CA ARG A 527 6.98 -23.94 0.49
C ARG A 527 7.86 -25.07 -0.04
N PRO A 528 7.47 -26.34 0.10
CA PRO A 528 8.20 -27.44 -0.48
C PRO A 528 8.13 -27.36 -2.02
N ILE A 529 9.26 -27.61 -2.67
CA ILE A 529 9.39 -27.64 -4.13
C ILE A 529 9.23 -29.07 -4.64
N ILE A 530 9.78 -30.03 -3.89
CA ILE A 530 9.89 -31.43 -4.29
C ILE A 530 9.13 -32.29 -3.29
N VAL A 531 8.30 -33.19 -3.80
CA VAL A 531 7.64 -34.26 -3.06
C VAL A 531 8.05 -35.59 -3.66
N GLN A 532 8.46 -36.54 -2.80
CA GLN A 532 8.85 -37.89 -3.20
C GLN A 532 7.80 -38.88 -2.74
N LEU A 533 7.39 -39.80 -3.61
CA LEU A 533 6.55 -40.96 -3.32
C LEU A 533 7.41 -42.22 -3.45
N SER A 534 7.70 -42.87 -2.35
CA SER A 534 8.47 -44.12 -2.37
C SER A 534 7.65 -45.28 -2.96
N ILE A 535 8.34 -46.31 -3.47
CA ILE A 535 7.69 -47.54 -3.94
C ILE A 535 6.88 -48.19 -2.80
N GLU A 536 7.42 -48.20 -1.58
CA GLU A 536 6.72 -48.74 -0.39
C GLU A 536 5.42 -48.00 -0.09
N GLU A 537 5.40 -46.65 -0.25
CA GLU A 537 4.21 -45.85 -0.05
C GLU A 537 3.17 -46.11 -1.16
N LEU A 538 3.61 -46.31 -2.39
CA LEU A 538 2.76 -46.73 -3.49
C LEU A 538 2.18 -48.13 -3.25
N ASP A 539 3.01 -49.12 -2.85
CA ASP A 539 2.59 -50.47 -2.59
C ASP A 539 1.57 -50.54 -1.45
N LYS A 540 1.76 -49.76 -0.36
CA LYS A 540 0.76 -49.60 0.72
C LYS A 540 -0.57 -49.06 0.21
N ARG A 541 -0.55 -48.06 -0.67
CA ARG A 541 -1.79 -47.49 -1.24
C ARG A 541 -2.52 -48.44 -2.17
N PHE A 542 -1.81 -49.39 -2.77
CA PHE A 542 -2.38 -50.43 -3.61
C PHE A 542 -2.60 -51.75 -2.85
N GLU A 543 -2.49 -51.75 -1.53
CA GLU A 543 -2.69 -52.93 -0.65
C GLU A 543 -1.81 -54.14 -1.07
N ARG A 544 -0.60 -53.87 -1.55
CA ARG A 544 0.35 -54.95 -1.94
C ARG A 544 1.25 -55.42 -0.80
N ILE A 545 1.33 -54.65 0.28
CA ILE A 545 2.06 -54.92 1.54
C ILE A 545 1.18 -54.51 2.72
#